data_091b63632ae72556fe3a984874285522
#
_entry.id   091b63632ae72556fe3a984874285522
#
_cell.length_a   1.000
_cell.length_b   1.000
_cell.length_c   1.000
_cell.angle_alpha   90.00
_cell.angle_beta   90.00
_cell.angle_gamma   90.00
#
_symmetry.space_group_name_H-M   'P 1'
#
loop_
_entity.id
_entity.type
_entity.pdbx_description
1 polymer ?
#
loop_
_entity_poly.entity_id
_entity_poly.type
_entity_poly.pdbx_seq_one_letter_code
_entity_poly.pdbx_strand_id
1 'polypeptide(L)'
;MTTGTALSDFTQRLDQTAEDTEALLAQLLSDALLPDEIARPKRLMDAMRYSSLGGGKRLRPFLVVESSAVFGVPREAALLAGAALECIHCYSLIHDDLPAMDNSDLRRGRPTLHKKTDDATAILAGDGLLTLAFDIITRDEIHRDPTVRLLLTRALARASGLGGMVGGQMLDLAGEGRFGDREPVDVARLQQMKTGALLRYGCIAGAILGQSSPEQYRALDDYGRALGEAFQIADDLLDVEGDAAALGKQTGQDAALGKTTFVTQLGIAGAKQRVSDLLARADKALSIFGAKGDVLRAAARFVAERKN
;
A
#
# COMPACT_ATOMS: atom_id res chain seq x y z
N MET A 1 9.15 14.50 24.54
CA MET A 1 9.65 14.95 23.21
C MET A 1 8.56 15.80 22.57
N THR A 2 8.86 16.99 22.11
CA THR A 2 7.89 17.91 21.53
C THR A 2 7.39 17.36 20.18
N THR A 3 6.13 17.58 19.84
CA THR A 3 5.46 17.14 18.61
C THR A 3 6.25 17.46 17.32
N GLY A 4 7.03 18.53 17.32
CA GLY A 4 7.88 18.93 16.19
C GLY A 4 9.05 17.98 15.91
N THR A 5 9.69 17.43 16.94
CA THR A 5 10.84 16.52 16.80
C THR A 5 10.39 15.15 16.26
N ALA A 6 9.24 14.64 16.72
CA ALA A 6 8.72 13.35 16.27
C ALA A 6 8.24 13.39 14.79
N LEU A 7 7.70 14.52 14.34
CA LEU A 7 7.28 14.69 12.94
C LEU A 7 8.49 14.83 12.01
N SER A 8 9.53 15.54 12.43
CA SER A 8 10.80 15.67 11.69
C SER A 8 11.49 14.31 11.52
N ASP A 9 11.56 13.50 12.57
CA ASP A 9 12.11 12.14 12.53
C ASP A 9 11.29 11.24 11.61
N PHE A 10 9.96 11.30 11.68
CA PHE A 10 9.07 10.54 10.78
C PHE A 10 9.32 10.88 9.31
N THR A 11 9.36 12.18 8.95
CA THR A 11 9.54 12.61 7.55
C THR A 11 10.89 12.12 7.02
N GLN A 12 11.96 12.31 7.78
CA GLN A 12 13.29 11.84 7.41
C GLN A 12 13.32 10.32 7.18
N ARG A 13 12.70 9.54 8.07
CA ARG A 13 12.64 8.08 7.95
C ARG A 13 11.78 7.62 6.78
N LEU A 14 10.69 8.34 6.47
CA LEU A 14 9.86 8.08 5.30
C LEU A 14 10.64 8.32 4.01
N ASP A 15 11.31 9.45 3.89
CA ASP A 15 12.11 9.81 2.72
C ASP A 15 13.27 8.81 2.53
N GLN A 16 14.01 8.48 3.60
CA GLN A 16 15.07 7.48 3.54
C GLN A 16 14.54 6.10 3.11
N THR A 17 13.36 5.70 3.62
CA THR A 17 12.77 4.42 3.20
C THR A 17 12.31 4.46 1.75
N ALA A 18 11.85 5.59 1.26
CA ALA A 18 11.50 5.75 -0.14
C ALA A 18 12.72 5.62 -1.05
N GLU A 19 13.83 6.28 -0.71
CA GLU A 19 15.10 6.19 -1.43
C GLU A 19 15.66 4.75 -1.43
N ASP A 20 15.73 4.11 -0.25
CA ASP A 20 16.23 2.74 -0.10
C ASP A 20 15.37 1.74 -0.90
N THR A 21 14.03 1.93 -0.88
CA THR A 21 13.10 1.08 -1.65
C THR A 21 13.29 1.26 -3.14
N GLU A 22 13.47 2.49 -3.62
CA GLU A 22 13.73 2.80 -5.03
C GLU A 22 15.03 2.15 -5.50
N ALA A 23 16.11 2.29 -4.72
CA ALA A 23 17.41 1.68 -5.00
C ALA A 23 17.32 0.14 -5.03
N LEU A 24 16.62 -0.46 -4.06
CA LEU A 24 16.42 -1.90 -4.00
C LEU A 24 15.58 -2.42 -5.17
N LEU A 25 14.49 -1.75 -5.53
CA LEU A 25 13.69 -2.11 -6.70
C LEU A 25 14.51 -2.01 -8.00
N ALA A 26 15.37 -1.01 -8.13
CA ALA A 26 16.27 -0.88 -9.28
C ALA A 26 17.25 -2.07 -9.39
N GLN A 27 17.75 -2.57 -8.26
CA GLN A 27 18.59 -3.77 -8.22
C GLN A 27 17.81 -5.05 -8.59
N LEU A 28 16.63 -5.24 -7.99
CA LEU A 28 15.76 -6.41 -8.23
C LEU A 28 15.27 -6.47 -9.69
N LEU A 29 15.06 -5.32 -10.30
CA LEU A 29 14.66 -5.17 -11.71
C LEU A 29 15.86 -4.93 -12.64
N SER A 30 17.09 -5.25 -12.21
CA SER A 30 18.27 -5.18 -13.08
C SER A 30 18.25 -6.30 -14.13
N ASP A 31 19.16 -6.19 -15.12
CA ASP A 31 19.33 -7.23 -16.14
C ASP A 31 20.17 -8.42 -15.63
N ALA A 32 20.62 -8.38 -14.37
CA ALA A 32 21.32 -9.50 -13.74
C ALA A 32 20.37 -10.69 -13.57
N LEU A 33 20.84 -11.86 -14.02
CA LEU A 33 20.06 -13.09 -13.94
C LEU A 33 20.22 -13.75 -12.56
N LEU A 34 19.13 -14.30 -12.06
CA LEU A 34 19.19 -15.24 -10.94
C LEU A 34 19.75 -16.60 -11.44
N PRO A 35 20.27 -17.44 -10.53
CA PRO A 35 20.57 -18.82 -10.87
C PRO A 35 19.37 -19.48 -11.55
N ASP A 36 19.61 -20.26 -12.59
CA ASP A 36 18.59 -20.98 -13.37
C ASP A 36 17.64 -20.11 -14.24
N GLU A 37 17.83 -18.79 -14.29
CA GLU A 37 17.09 -17.92 -15.22
C GLU A 37 17.77 -17.86 -16.59
N ILE A 38 16.95 -17.82 -17.64
CA ILE A 38 17.36 -17.41 -18.99
C ILE A 38 17.25 -15.88 -19.13
N ALA A 39 17.79 -15.32 -20.22
CA ALA A 39 17.78 -13.87 -20.44
C ALA A 39 16.36 -13.29 -20.35
N ARG A 40 16.22 -12.25 -19.54
CA ARG A 40 14.94 -11.53 -19.34
C ARG A 40 14.61 -10.68 -20.56
N PRO A 41 13.37 -10.70 -21.08
CA PRO A 41 12.99 -9.87 -22.22
C PRO A 41 13.11 -8.38 -21.91
N LYS A 42 13.92 -7.66 -22.68
CA LYS A 42 14.18 -6.21 -22.45
C LYS A 42 12.90 -5.38 -22.36
N ARG A 43 11.92 -5.62 -23.25
CA ARG A 43 10.65 -4.89 -23.26
C ARG A 43 9.88 -5.05 -21.94
N LEU A 44 9.87 -6.27 -21.38
CA LEU A 44 9.22 -6.55 -20.10
C LEU A 44 9.94 -5.81 -18.96
N MET A 45 11.27 -5.90 -18.92
CA MET A 45 12.06 -5.24 -17.87
C MET A 45 11.92 -3.72 -17.91
N ASP A 46 11.92 -3.11 -19.10
CA ASP A 46 11.72 -1.67 -19.27
C ASP A 46 10.32 -1.23 -18.81
N ALA A 47 9.29 -2.03 -19.09
CA ALA A 47 7.91 -1.78 -18.66
C ALA A 47 7.76 -1.88 -17.13
N MET A 48 8.33 -2.93 -16.50
CA MET A 48 8.32 -3.09 -15.05
C MET A 48 9.05 -1.95 -14.35
N ARG A 49 10.25 -1.56 -14.84
CA ARG A 49 11.02 -0.40 -14.33
C ARG A 49 10.24 0.91 -14.47
N TYR A 50 9.62 1.15 -15.61
CA TYR A 50 8.85 2.37 -15.85
C TYR A 50 7.76 2.59 -14.81
N SER A 51 7.07 1.53 -14.42
CA SER A 51 5.96 1.58 -13.47
C SER A 51 6.39 1.54 -12.01
N SER A 52 7.50 0.86 -11.70
CA SER A 52 7.97 0.66 -10.33
C SER A 52 8.96 1.73 -9.86
N LEU A 53 9.78 2.31 -10.78
CA LEU A 53 10.80 3.31 -10.49
C LEU A 53 10.31 4.71 -10.87
N GLY A 54 9.16 5.09 -10.41
CA GLY A 54 8.53 6.37 -10.74
C GLY A 54 8.32 7.30 -9.55
N GLY A 55 8.99 7.03 -8.45
CA GLY A 55 8.83 7.77 -7.20
C GLY A 55 7.55 7.38 -6.44
N GLY A 56 7.20 8.21 -5.47
CA GLY A 56 6.08 8.01 -4.55
C GLY A 56 6.56 7.94 -3.11
N LYS A 57 5.66 8.17 -2.16
CA LYS A 57 5.99 8.22 -0.71
C LYS A 57 6.40 6.86 -0.12
N ARG A 58 6.24 5.76 -0.87
CA ARG A 58 6.57 4.38 -0.45
C ARG A 58 6.05 4.05 0.97
N LEU A 59 4.85 4.51 1.28
CA LEU A 59 4.24 4.32 2.62
C LEU A 59 4.12 2.83 3.00
N ARG A 60 3.82 1.94 2.04
CA ARG A 60 3.67 0.51 2.30
C ARG A 60 4.98 -0.14 2.72
N PRO A 61 6.11 0.01 2.00
CA PRO A 61 7.44 -0.40 2.49
C PRO A 61 7.80 0.23 3.83
N PHE A 62 7.53 1.52 4.02
CA PHE A 62 7.77 2.21 5.29
C PHE A 62 7.06 1.53 6.46
N LEU A 63 5.79 1.14 6.31
CA LEU A 63 5.06 0.44 7.35
C LEU A 63 5.70 -0.92 7.70
N VAL A 64 6.21 -1.65 6.70
CA VAL A 64 6.96 -2.91 6.95
C VAL A 64 8.22 -2.62 7.73
N VAL A 65 9.02 -1.63 7.33
CA VAL A 65 10.29 -1.27 7.98
C VAL A 65 10.05 -0.83 9.43
N GLU A 66 9.11 0.08 9.68
CA GLU A 66 8.90 0.63 11.00
C GLU A 66 8.21 -0.36 11.96
N SER A 67 7.28 -1.18 11.48
CA SER A 67 6.71 -2.25 12.29
C SER A 67 7.72 -3.35 12.62
N SER A 68 8.70 -3.60 11.75
CA SER A 68 9.81 -4.51 12.00
C SER A 68 10.81 -3.95 13.00
N ALA A 69 11.10 -2.65 12.92
CA ALA A 69 12.03 -1.96 13.82
C ALA A 69 11.60 -2.02 15.30
N VAL A 70 10.27 -2.10 15.56
CA VAL A 70 9.74 -2.29 16.93
C VAL A 70 10.30 -3.55 17.58
N PHE A 71 10.58 -4.59 16.80
CA PHE A 71 11.12 -5.87 17.27
C PHE A 71 12.64 -6.01 17.10
N GLY A 72 13.30 -5.00 16.52
CA GLY A 72 14.75 -5.06 16.26
C GLY A 72 15.13 -5.94 15.06
N VAL A 73 14.21 -6.15 14.12
CA VAL A 73 14.50 -6.84 12.84
C VAL A 73 15.51 -6.03 12.02
N PRO A 74 16.51 -6.67 11.39
CA PRO A 74 17.44 -5.98 10.49
C PRO A 74 16.69 -5.22 9.38
N ARG A 75 17.12 -3.97 9.13
CA ARG A 75 16.46 -3.07 8.17
C ARG A 75 16.43 -3.66 6.75
N GLU A 76 17.50 -4.34 6.35
CA GLU A 76 17.65 -4.94 5.02
C GLU A 76 16.58 -6.02 4.77
N ALA A 77 16.32 -6.87 5.76
CA ALA A 77 15.29 -7.90 5.70
C ALA A 77 13.88 -7.27 5.60
N ALA A 78 13.64 -6.22 6.39
CA ALA A 78 12.38 -5.48 6.36
C ALA A 78 12.17 -4.74 5.03
N LEU A 79 13.24 -4.16 4.45
CA LEU A 79 13.19 -3.52 3.13
C LEU A 79 12.87 -4.50 2.01
N LEU A 80 13.46 -5.70 2.03
CA LEU A 80 13.12 -6.77 1.06
C LEU A 80 11.65 -7.16 1.15
N ALA A 81 11.12 -7.37 2.37
CA ALA A 81 9.71 -7.66 2.57
C ALA A 81 8.81 -6.48 2.13
N GLY A 82 9.26 -5.24 2.35
CA GLY A 82 8.62 -4.02 1.87
C GLY A 82 8.63 -3.91 0.35
N ALA A 83 9.73 -4.29 -0.32
CA ALA A 83 9.84 -4.32 -1.77
C ALA A 83 8.89 -5.33 -2.41
N ALA A 84 8.70 -6.51 -1.78
CA ALA A 84 7.70 -7.48 -2.21
C ALA A 84 6.29 -6.89 -2.16
N LEU A 85 5.93 -6.20 -1.07
CA LEU A 85 4.65 -5.51 -0.93
C LEU A 85 4.49 -4.39 -1.97
N GLU A 86 5.57 -3.64 -2.25
CA GLU A 86 5.54 -2.58 -3.26
C GLU A 86 5.37 -3.13 -4.68
N CYS A 87 5.96 -4.30 -5.01
CA CYS A 87 5.70 -4.99 -6.28
C CYS A 87 4.20 -5.35 -6.42
N ILE A 88 3.56 -5.84 -5.35
CA ILE A 88 2.11 -6.06 -5.32
C ILE A 88 1.33 -4.76 -5.58
N HIS A 89 1.74 -3.67 -4.95
CA HIS A 89 1.10 -2.38 -5.17
C HIS A 89 1.30 -1.86 -6.60
N CYS A 90 2.51 -1.96 -7.15
CA CYS A 90 2.80 -1.49 -8.50
C CYS A 90 2.03 -2.28 -9.56
N TYR A 91 1.96 -3.62 -9.44
CA TYR A 91 1.17 -4.38 -10.40
C TYR A 91 -0.31 -4.00 -10.38
N SER A 92 -0.89 -3.79 -9.18
CA SER A 92 -2.29 -3.42 -9.09
C SER A 92 -2.57 -2.08 -9.77
N LEU A 93 -1.67 -1.10 -9.64
CA LEU A 93 -1.82 0.18 -10.33
C LEU A 93 -1.73 0.04 -11.86
N ILE A 94 -0.82 -0.82 -12.37
CA ILE A 94 -0.71 -1.08 -13.81
C ILE A 94 -2.01 -1.67 -14.35
N HIS A 95 -2.56 -2.66 -13.63
CA HIS A 95 -3.79 -3.33 -14.07
C HIS A 95 -5.03 -2.45 -13.91
N ASP A 96 -5.10 -1.66 -12.83
CA ASP A 96 -6.19 -0.70 -12.62
C ASP A 96 -6.26 0.34 -13.76
N ASP A 97 -5.11 0.74 -14.30
CA ASP A 97 -5.05 1.72 -15.39
C ASP A 97 -5.52 1.21 -16.76
N LEU A 98 -5.63 -0.13 -16.96
CA LEU A 98 -5.99 -0.73 -18.24
C LEU A 98 -7.39 -0.30 -18.74
N PRO A 99 -7.64 -0.33 -20.07
CA PRO A 99 -8.96 0.01 -20.64
C PRO A 99 -10.12 -0.83 -20.09
N ALA A 100 -9.86 -2.08 -19.70
CA ALA A 100 -10.87 -2.97 -19.09
C ALA A 100 -11.20 -2.60 -17.63
N MET A 101 -10.41 -1.74 -17.02
CA MET A 101 -10.53 -1.29 -15.63
C MET A 101 -10.88 0.21 -15.60
N ASP A 102 -10.02 1.07 -15.05
CA ASP A 102 -10.28 2.51 -14.91
C ASP A 102 -10.06 3.29 -16.23
N ASN A 103 -9.38 2.69 -17.21
CA ASN A 103 -9.00 3.32 -18.50
C ASN A 103 -8.32 4.68 -18.31
N SER A 104 -7.36 4.74 -17.41
CA SER A 104 -6.68 5.98 -17.04
C SER A 104 -5.56 6.33 -18.02
N ASP A 105 -5.51 7.57 -18.50
CA ASP A 105 -4.46 8.04 -19.41
C ASP A 105 -3.17 8.43 -18.67
N LEU A 106 -3.32 8.95 -17.45
CA LEU A 106 -2.22 9.48 -16.65
C LEU A 106 -2.22 8.91 -15.22
N ARG A 107 -1.02 8.66 -14.70
CA ARG A 107 -0.76 8.33 -13.28
C ARG A 107 0.44 9.11 -12.78
N ARG A 108 0.26 9.86 -11.69
CA ARG A 108 1.30 10.75 -11.13
C ARG A 108 1.89 11.70 -12.18
N GLY A 109 1.04 12.25 -13.06
CA GLY A 109 1.44 13.18 -14.12
C GLY A 109 2.18 12.54 -15.31
N ARG A 110 2.35 11.21 -15.35
CA ARG A 110 3.00 10.49 -16.45
C ARG A 110 1.98 9.61 -17.18
N PRO A 111 2.15 9.33 -18.48
CA PRO A 111 1.34 8.37 -19.21
C PRO A 111 1.30 7.02 -18.48
N THR A 112 0.12 6.40 -18.39
CA THR A 112 -0.01 5.03 -17.88
C THR A 112 0.72 4.05 -18.77
N LEU A 113 1.05 2.86 -18.26
CA LEU A 113 1.93 1.94 -18.98
C LEU A 113 1.31 1.48 -20.32
N HIS A 114 0.00 1.20 -20.35
CA HIS A 114 -0.70 0.80 -21.58
C HIS A 114 -0.72 1.92 -22.62
N LYS A 115 -0.80 3.19 -22.20
CA LYS A 115 -0.72 4.36 -23.12
C LYS A 115 0.71 4.58 -23.62
N LYS A 116 1.73 4.29 -22.80
CA LYS A 116 3.13 4.41 -23.19
C LYS A 116 3.59 3.26 -24.10
N THR A 117 2.99 2.09 -23.94
CA THR A 117 3.38 0.87 -24.67
C THR A 117 2.18 0.27 -25.41
N ASP A 118 1.53 -0.69 -24.83
CA ASP A 118 0.28 -1.36 -25.25
C ASP A 118 -0.27 -2.20 -24.08
N ASP A 119 -1.53 -2.68 -24.25
CA ASP A 119 -2.23 -3.44 -23.22
C ASP A 119 -1.52 -4.75 -22.86
N ALA A 120 -1.03 -5.49 -23.86
CA ALA A 120 -0.35 -6.77 -23.61
C ALA A 120 0.93 -6.59 -22.79
N THR A 121 1.72 -5.55 -23.10
CA THR A 121 2.92 -5.21 -22.34
C THR A 121 2.56 -4.81 -20.90
N ALA A 122 1.47 -4.06 -20.71
CA ALA A 122 1.02 -3.65 -19.38
C ALA A 122 0.52 -4.84 -18.55
N ILE A 123 -0.27 -5.75 -19.14
CA ILE A 123 -0.71 -6.99 -18.49
C ILE A 123 0.49 -7.81 -18.02
N LEU A 124 1.43 -8.10 -18.94
CA LEU A 124 2.61 -8.92 -18.61
C LEU A 124 3.54 -8.26 -17.60
N ALA A 125 3.66 -6.94 -17.61
CA ALA A 125 4.46 -6.22 -16.61
C ALA A 125 3.82 -6.33 -15.21
N GLY A 126 2.50 -6.25 -15.12
CA GLY A 126 1.77 -6.51 -13.88
C GLY A 126 1.94 -7.93 -13.38
N ASP A 127 1.77 -8.93 -14.26
CA ASP A 127 1.97 -10.36 -13.93
C ASP A 127 3.40 -10.63 -13.45
N GLY A 128 4.39 -10.00 -14.12
CA GLY A 128 5.80 -10.10 -13.76
C GLY A 128 6.08 -9.55 -12.37
N LEU A 129 5.53 -8.37 -12.01
CA LEU A 129 5.67 -7.78 -10.69
C LEU A 129 4.96 -8.60 -9.61
N LEU A 130 3.76 -9.10 -9.88
CA LEU A 130 3.02 -9.98 -8.97
C LEU A 130 3.85 -11.23 -8.65
N THR A 131 4.40 -11.87 -9.67
CA THR A 131 5.21 -13.09 -9.52
C THR A 131 6.51 -12.80 -8.79
N LEU A 132 7.20 -11.70 -9.14
CA LEU A 132 8.43 -11.25 -8.48
C LEU A 132 8.22 -10.99 -6.98
N ALA A 133 7.07 -10.48 -6.57
CA ALA A 133 6.76 -10.28 -5.15
C ALA A 133 6.85 -11.57 -4.34
N PHE A 134 6.38 -12.70 -4.91
CA PHE A 134 6.46 -14.01 -4.26
C PHE A 134 7.86 -14.63 -4.31
N ASP A 135 8.65 -14.36 -5.35
CA ASP A 135 10.06 -14.70 -5.35
C ASP A 135 10.79 -13.96 -4.22
N ILE A 136 10.63 -12.65 -4.11
CA ILE A 136 11.31 -11.83 -3.10
C ILE A 136 10.96 -12.31 -1.69
N ILE A 137 9.65 -12.46 -1.37
CA ILE A 137 9.21 -12.73 0.01
C ILE A 137 9.61 -14.11 0.52
N THR A 138 10.03 -15.02 -0.36
CA THR A 138 10.50 -16.37 -0.02
C THR A 138 11.99 -16.50 0.17
N ARG A 139 12.78 -15.46 -0.16
CA ARG A 139 14.25 -15.49 -0.12
C ARG A 139 14.80 -15.64 1.30
N ASP A 140 15.94 -16.32 1.43
CA ASP A 140 16.61 -16.57 2.71
C ASP A 140 17.05 -15.28 3.41
N GLU A 141 17.33 -14.23 2.64
CA GLU A 141 17.70 -12.89 3.14
C GLU A 141 16.57 -12.21 3.92
N ILE A 142 15.32 -12.60 3.68
CA ILE A 142 14.16 -12.10 4.44
C ILE A 142 14.20 -12.63 5.88
N HIS A 143 14.41 -13.94 6.04
CA HIS A 143 14.49 -14.57 7.35
C HIS A 143 15.04 -15.98 7.25
N ARG A 144 15.95 -16.37 8.17
CA ARG A 144 16.58 -17.70 8.17
C ARG A 144 15.59 -18.85 8.41
N ASP A 145 14.55 -18.61 9.25
CA ASP A 145 13.51 -19.61 9.52
C ASP A 145 12.50 -19.63 8.35
N PRO A 146 12.40 -20.77 7.62
CA PRO A 146 11.46 -20.90 6.51
C PRO A 146 9.99 -20.80 6.95
N THR A 147 9.69 -21.05 8.22
CA THR A 147 8.34 -20.90 8.76
C THR A 147 7.91 -19.44 8.75
N VAL A 148 8.81 -18.52 9.09
CA VAL A 148 8.56 -17.07 9.03
C VAL A 148 8.30 -16.64 7.59
N ARG A 149 9.11 -17.10 6.63
CA ARG A 149 8.91 -16.79 5.21
C ARG A 149 7.58 -17.34 4.69
N LEU A 150 7.20 -18.56 5.08
CA LEU A 150 5.90 -19.14 4.75
C LEU A 150 4.73 -18.32 5.31
N LEU A 151 4.83 -17.86 6.57
CA LEU A 151 3.81 -17.01 7.19
C LEU A 151 3.67 -15.67 6.48
N LEU A 152 4.80 -15.01 6.11
CA LEU A 152 4.82 -13.78 5.32
C LEU A 152 4.16 -13.98 3.95
N THR A 153 4.57 -15.03 3.23
CA THR A 153 4.03 -15.38 1.90
C THR A 153 2.52 -15.59 1.97
N ARG A 154 2.04 -16.38 2.94
CA ARG A 154 0.61 -16.62 3.15
C ARG A 154 -0.14 -15.35 3.49
N ALA A 155 0.42 -14.49 4.35
CA ALA A 155 -0.19 -13.23 4.71
C ALA A 155 -0.27 -12.27 3.51
N LEU A 156 0.80 -12.18 2.68
CA LEU A 156 0.84 -11.38 1.45
C LEU A 156 -0.21 -11.87 0.44
N ALA A 157 -0.26 -13.18 0.19
CA ALA A 157 -1.24 -13.78 -0.72
C ALA A 157 -2.69 -13.51 -0.29
N ARG A 158 -2.98 -13.55 1.02
CA ARG A 158 -4.31 -13.21 1.55
C ARG A 158 -4.64 -11.72 1.43
N ALA A 159 -3.66 -10.86 1.68
CA ALA A 159 -3.85 -9.41 1.59
C ALA A 159 -4.03 -8.93 0.14
N SER A 160 -3.35 -9.55 -0.82
CA SER A 160 -3.47 -9.21 -2.24
C SER A 160 -4.62 -9.93 -2.97
N GLY A 161 -5.05 -11.09 -2.48
CA GLY A 161 -5.93 -12.01 -3.20
C GLY A 161 -7.42 -11.81 -2.96
N LEU A 162 -8.16 -12.97 -2.89
CA LEU A 162 -9.62 -13.06 -2.93
C LEU A 162 -10.34 -12.31 -1.82
N GLY A 163 -9.84 -12.39 -0.59
CA GLY A 163 -10.36 -11.68 0.58
C GLY A 163 -9.64 -10.36 0.87
N GLY A 164 -8.82 -9.87 -0.05
CA GLY A 164 -8.00 -8.68 0.02
C GLY A 164 -8.19 -7.77 -1.18
N MET A 165 -7.09 -7.19 -1.66
CA MET A 165 -7.10 -6.14 -2.69
C MET A 165 -7.85 -6.53 -3.97
N VAL A 166 -7.60 -7.71 -4.54
CA VAL A 166 -8.27 -8.17 -5.77
C VAL A 166 -9.78 -8.34 -5.56
N GLY A 167 -10.19 -8.95 -4.43
CA GLY A 167 -11.60 -9.04 -4.09
C GLY A 167 -12.25 -7.67 -3.88
N GLY A 168 -11.53 -6.73 -3.27
CA GLY A 168 -11.98 -5.34 -3.11
C GLY A 168 -12.15 -4.62 -4.44
N GLN A 169 -11.22 -4.82 -5.38
CA GLN A 169 -11.33 -4.28 -6.73
C GLN A 169 -12.55 -4.82 -7.49
N MET A 170 -12.86 -6.10 -7.32
CA MET A 170 -14.07 -6.70 -7.90
C MET A 170 -15.35 -6.05 -7.34
N LEU A 171 -15.39 -5.79 -6.01
CA LEU A 171 -16.53 -5.09 -5.39
C LEU A 171 -16.64 -3.63 -5.88
N ASP A 172 -15.54 -2.97 -6.12
CA ASP A 172 -15.52 -1.59 -6.64
C ASP A 172 -16.15 -1.52 -8.04
N LEU A 173 -15.71 -2.36 -8.96
CA LEU A 173 -16.28 -2.46 -10.31
C LEU A 173 -17.76 -2.87 -10.32
N ALA A 174 -18.17 -3.78 -9.43
CA ALA A 174 -19.58 -4.15 -9.27
C ALA A 174 -20.41 -2.96 -8.78
N GLY A 175 -19.89 -2.20 -7.82
CA GLY A 175 -20.53 -0.96 -7.34
C GLY A 175 -20.65 0.14 -8.40
N GLU A 176 -19.74 0.16 -9.38
CA GLU A 176 -19.82 1.03 -10.56
C GLU A 176 -20.84 0.55 -11.63
N GLY A 177 -21.38 -0.66 -11.49
CA GLY A 177 -22.30 -1.25 -12.46
C GLY A 177 -21.61 -1.84 -13.69
N ARG A 178 -20.31 -2.16 -13.61
CA ARG A 178 -19.52 -2.70 -14.74
C ARG A 178 -19.98 -4.08 -15.21
N PHE A 179 -20.72 -4.81 -14.35
CA PHE A 179 -21.20 -6.17 -14.65
C PHE A 179 -22.72 -6.25 -14.84
N GLY A 180 -23.40 -5.12 -14.98
CA GLY A 180 -24.86 -5.00 -15.09
C GLY A 180 -25.41 -3.92 -14.17
N ASP A 181 -26.51 -4.22 -13.43
CA ASP A 181 -27.05 -3.29 -12.45
C ASP A 181 -26.03 -3.05 -11.31
N ARG A 182 -26.02 -1.82 -10.80
CA ARG A 182 -25.17 -1.46 -9.65
C ARG A 182 -25.58 -2.28 -8.44
N GLU A 183 -24.61 -2.99 -7.85
CA GLU A 183 -24.82 -3.70 -6.60
C GLU A 183 -24.66 -2.75 -5.40
N PRO A 184 -25.50 -2.89 -4.35
CA PRO A 184 -25.29 -2.17 -3.09
C PRO A 184 -23.93 -2.55 -2.51
N VAL A 185 -23.07 -1.56 -2.28
CA VAL A 185 -21.71 -1.77 -1.77
C VAL A 185 -21.63 -1.35 -0.30
N ASP A 186 -21.16 -2.26 0.54
CA ASP A 186 -20.64 -1.91 1.87
C ASP A 186 -19.28 -1.23 1.69
N VAL A 187 -19.27 0.11 1.77
CA VAL A 187 -18.07 0.94 1.57
C VAL A 187 -16.96 0.56 2.55
N ALA A 188 -17.27 0.30 3.80
CA ALA A 188 -16.27 -0.07 4.80
C ALA A 188 -15.60 -1.40 4.43
N ARG A 189 -16.37 -2.40 4.00
CA ARG A 189 -15.87 -3.69 3.52
C ARG A 189 -15.02 -3.53 2.26
N LEU A 190 -15.51 -2.79 1.25
CA LEU A 190 -14.80 -2.54 0.01
C LEU A 190 -13.43 -1.91 0.29
N GLN A 191 -13.41 -0.82 1.05
CA GLN A 191 -12.19 -0.09 1.32
C GLN A 191 -11.22 -0.86 2.22
N GLN A 192 -11.74 -1.64 3.17
CA GLN A 192 -10.91 -2.54 3.97
C GLN A 192 -10.21 -3.59 3.09
N MET A 193 -10.86 -4.07 2.03
CA MET A 193 -10.30 -5.04 1.10
C MET A 193 -9.37 -4.37 0.07
N LYS A 194 -9.88 -3.38 -0.70
CA LYS A 194 -9.15 -2.77 -1.83
C LYS A 194 -7.87 -2.06 -1.36
N THR A 195 -7.97 -1.21 -0.35
CA THR A 195 -6.87 -0.37 0.13
C THR A 195 -6.30 -0.84 1.47
N GLY A 196 -7.18 -1.13 2.42
CA GLY A 196 -6.82 -1.45 3.80
C GLY A 196 -6.01 -2.72 3.95
N ALA A 197 -6.26 -3.75 3.14
CA ALA A 197 -5.59 -5.04 3.26
C ALA A 197 -4.07 -4.96 3.08
N LEU A 198 -3.57 -4.19 2.10
CA LEU A 198 -2.13 -4.03 1.88
C LEU A 198 -1.48 -3.12 2.93
N LEU A 199 -2.15 -2.08 3.41
CA LEU A 199 -1.64 -1.24 4.50
C LEU A 199 -1.54 -2.05 5.81
N ARG A 200 -2.59 -2.81 6.12
CA ARG A 200 -2.61 -3.74 7.24
C ARG A 200 -1.50 -4.78 7.13
N TYR A 201 -1.29 -5.37 5.94
CA TYR A 201 -0.19 -6.30 5.71
C TYR A 201 1.16 -5.66 6.04
N GLY A 202 1.40 -4.42 5.61
CA GLY A 202 2.63 -3.69 5.95
C GLY A 202 2.92 -3.66 7.46
N CYS A 203 1.86 -3.53 8.27
CA CYS A 203 1.99 -3.54 9.73
C CYS A 203 2.23 -4.94 10.31
N ILE A 204 1.45 -5.96 9.89
CA ILE A 204 1.60 -7.32 10.42
C ILE A 204 2.84 -8.05 9.89
N ALA A 205 3.40 -7.63 8.76
CA ALA A 205 4.66 -8.20 8.25
C ALA A 205 5.80 -8.01 9.26
N GLY A 206 5.89 -6.84 9.89
CA GLY A 206 6.85 -6.60 10.95
C GLY A 206 6.65 -7.50 12.18
N ALA A 207 5.40 -7.74 12.56
CA ALA A 207 5.09 -8.68 13.64
C ALA A 207 5.50 -10.12 13.31
N ILE A 208 5.31 -10.55 12.05
CA ILE A 208 5.72 -11.88 11.60
C ILE A 208 7.25 -11.99 11.55
N LEU A 209 7.94 -11.01 10.95
CA LEU A 209 9.42 -10.94 10.90
C LEU A 209 10.03 -10.95 12.29
N GLY A 210 9.44 -10.19 13.22
CA GLY A 210 9.89 -10.11 14.60
C GLY A 210 9.45 -11.26 15.50
N GLN A 211 8.78 -12.27 14.95
CA GLN A 211 8.27 -13.43 15.70
C GLN A 211 7.52 -12.99 16.97
N SER A 212 6.65 -12.00 16.83
CA SER A 212 5.96 -11.31 17.92
C SER A 212 5.05 -12.24 18.75
N SER A 213 4.75 -11.84 19.99
CA SER A 213 3.70 -12.48 20.76
C SER A 213 2.32 -12.32 20.08
N PRO A 214 1.35 -13.20 20.39
CA PRO A 214 -0.02 -13.04 19.87
C PRO A 214 -0.66 -11.69 20.21
N GLU A 215 -0.29 -11.10 21.35
CA GLU A 215 -0.78 -9.80 21.79
C GLU A 215 -0.17 -8.66 20.94
N GLN A 216 1.14 -8.69 20.73
CA GLN A 216 1.84 -7.72 19.88
C GLN A 216 1.37 -7.82 18.42
N TYR A 217 1.13 -9.03 17.91
CA TYR A 217 0.55 -9.23 16.59
C TYR A 217 -0.82 -8.57 16.47
N ARG A 218 -1.73 -8.83 17.46
CA ARG A 218 -3.06 -8.19 17.49
C ARG A 218 -2.96 -6.67 17.54
N ALA A 219 -2.02 -6.13 18.29
CA ALA A 219 -1.80 -4.69 18.38
C ALA A 219 -1.44 -4.07 17.01
N LEU A 220 -0.52 -4.67 16.26
CA LEU A 220 -0.17 -4.21 14.91
C LEU A 220 -1.28 -4.48 13.88
N ASP A 221 -2.06 -5.55 14.05
CA ASP A 221 -3.25 -5.82 13.23
C ASP A 221 -4.32 -4.74 13.44
N ASP A 222 -4.62 -4.39 14.69
CA ASP A 222 -5.58 -3.34 15.04
C ASP A 222 -5.10 -1.95 14.57
N TYR A 223 -3.81 -1.66 14.73
CA TYR A 223 -3.21 -0.45 14.20
C TYR A 223 -3.35 -0.37 12.67
N GLY A 224 -2.99 -1.45 11.95
CA GLY A 224 -3.06 -1.49 10.49
C GLY A 224 -4.49 -1.33 9.95
N ARG A 225 -5.49 -1.89 10.66
CA ARG A 225 -6.92 -1.70 10.32
C ARG A 225 -7.35 -0.25 10.50
N ALA A 226 -7.01 0.37 11.63
CA ALA A 226 -7.34 1.75 11.92
C ALA A 226 -6.67 2.71 10.92
N LEU A 227 -5.38 2.47 10.61
CA LEU A 227 -4.62 3.23 9.62
C LEU A 227 -5.22 3.13 8.22
N GLY A 228 -5.59 1.92 7.78
CA GLY A 228 -6.15 1.68 6.45
C GLY A 228 -7.51 2.39 6.25
N GLU A 229 -8.37 2.36 7.26
CA GLU A 229 -9.65 3.07 7.24
C GLU A 229 -9.44 4.59 7.28
N ALA A 230 -8.55 5.10 8.15
CA ALA A 230 -8.22 6.52 8.22
C ALA A 230 -7.62 7.05 6.92
N PHE A 231 -6.77 6.23 6.26
CA PHE A 231 -6.18 6.54 4.95
C PHE A 231 -7.27 6.81 3.91
N GLN A 232 -8.27 5.94 3.83
CA GLN A 232 -9.33 6.07 2.83
C GLN A 232 -10.25 7.25 3.13
N ILE A 233 -10.65 7.44 4.39
CA ILE A 233 -11.50 8.58 4.76
C ILE A 233 -10.79 9.92 4.49
N ALA A 234 -9.47 9.97 4.74
CA ALA A 234 -8.67 11.16 4.42
C ALA A 234 -8.59 11.40 2.90
N ASP A 235 -8.53 10.33 2.08
CA ASP A 235 -8.58 10.43 0.61
C ASP A 235 -9.93 10.97 0.13
N ASP A 236 -11.03 10.42 0.65
CA ASP A 236 -12.39 10.86 0.35
C ASP A 236 -12.62 12.34 0.75
N LEU A 237 -12.07 12.77 1.90
CA LEU A 237 -12.13 14.17 2.34
C LEU A 237 -11.31 15.08 1.40
N LEU A 238 -10.14 14.65 0.96
CA LEU A 238 -9.32 15.39 0.00
C LEU A 238 -9.99 15.53 -1.37
N ASP A 239 -10.75 14.54 -1.81
CA ASP A 239 -11.49 14.65 -3.07
C ASP A 239 -12.63 15.71 -2.97
N VAL A 240 -13.22 15.88 -1.80
CA VAL A 240 -14.32 16.84 -1.59
C VAL A 240 -13.83 18.24 -1.20
N GLU A 241 -12.82 18.35 -0.32
CA GLU A 241 -12.38 19.63 0.27
C GLU A 241 -11.07 20.14 -0.35
N GLY A 242 -10.37 19.31 -1.15
CA GLY A 242 -9.04 19.65 -1.66
C GLY A 242 -9.06 20.74 -2.73
N ASP A 243 -7.97 21.49 -2.82
CA ASP A 243 -7.73 22.43 -3.92
C ASP A 243 -7.16 21.65 -5.12
N ALA A 244 -7.88 21.68 -6.25
CA ALA A 244 -7.48 20.99 -7.47
C ALA A 244 -6.07 21.37 -7.95
N ALA A 245 -5.66 22.62 -7.73
CA ALA A 245 -4.32 23.10 -8.08
C ALA A 245 -3.22 22.50 -7.18
N ALA A 246 -3.52 22.30 -5.89
CA ALA A 246 -2.57 21.70 -4.94
C ALA A 246 -2.47 20.18 -5.09
N LEU A 247 -3.57 19.52 -5.49
CA LEU A 247 -3.64 18.06 -5.64
C LEU A 247 -3.10 17.55 -6.98
N GLY A 248 -2.94 18.44 -8.00
CA GLY A 248 -2.53 18.04 -9.34
C GLY A 248 -3.52 17.13 -10.08
N LYS A 249 -4.76 17.01 -9.58
CA LYS A 249 -5.88 16.27 -10.18
C LYS A 249 -7.20 17.00 -9.91
N GLN A 250 -8.23 16.72 -10.72
CA GLN A 250 -9.57 17.27 -10.50
C GLN A 250 -10.16 16.73 -9.19
N THR A 251 -10.82 17.59 -8.42
CA THR A 251 -11.61 17.24 -7.23
C THR A 251 -13.04 16.87 -7.62
N GLY A 252 -13.75 16.14 -6.76
CA GLY A 252 -15.13 15.70 -7.02
C GLY A 252 -15.25 14.54 -8.02
N GLN A 253 -14.16 13.81 -8.28
CA GLN A 253 -14.15 12.69 -9.22
C GLN A 253 -15.06 11.54 -8.73
N ASP A 254 -15.04 11.25 -7.43
CA ASP A 254 -15.88 10.19 -6.86
C ASP A 254 -17.37 10.51 -7.01
N ALA A 255 -17.77 11.76 -6.82
CA ALA A 255 -19.15 12.21 -7.02
C ALA A 255 -19.55 12.15 -8.51
N ALA A 256 -18.67 12.53 -9.43
CA ALA A 256 -18.91 12.46 -10.88
C ALA A 256 -19.08 11.03 -11.37
N LEU A 257 -18.38 10.06 -10.76
CA LEU A 257 -18.51 8.63 -11.04
C LEU A 257 -19.67 7.98 -10.27
N GLY A 258 -20.36 8.73 -9.40
CA GLY A 258 -21.45 8.22 -8.58
C GLY A 258 -20.98 7.17 -7.56
N LYS A 259 -19.72 7.24 -7.11
CA LYS A 259 -19.17 6.34 -6.09
C LYS A 259 -19.75 6.66 -4.72
N THR A 260 -20.04 5.61 -3.97
CA THR A 260 -20.40 5.74 -2.56
C THR A 260 -19.10 5.78 -1.74
N THR A 261 -18.88 6.85 -1.00
CA THR A 261 -17.69 7.08 -0.17
C THR A 261 -18.05 7.20 1.30
N PHE A 262 -17.07 7.20 2.21
CA PHE A 262 -17.31 7.48 3.63
C PHE A 262 -17.89 8.90 3.82
N VAL A 263 -17.47 9.88 3.02
CA VAL A 263 -17.98 11.25 3.11
C VAL A 263 -19.44 11.34 2.67
N THR A 264 -19.86 10.59 1.64
CA THR A 264 -21.27 10.55 1.23
C THR A 264 -22.17 9.88 2.27
N GLN A 265 -21.65 8.93 3.06
CA GLN A 265 -22.39 8.22 4.10
C GLN A 265 -22.46 8.99 5.44
N LEU A 266 -21.35 9.60 5.86
CA LEU A 266 -21.19 10.20 7.19
C LEU A 266 -21.30 11.73 7.17
N GLY A 267 -21.23 12.35 6.01
CA GLY A 267 -20.98 13.78 5.86
C GLY A 267 -19.55 14.16 6.27
N ILE A 268 -19.11 15.37 5.91
CA ILE A 268 -17.75 15.85 6.20
C ILE A 268 -17.43 15.83 7.70
N ALA A 269 -18.36 16.33 8.54
CA ALA A 269 -18.16 16.37 9.98
C ALA A 269 -18.05 14.95 10.60
N GLY A 270 -18.92 14.03 10.17
CA GLY A 270 -18.87 12.63 10.61
C GLY A 270 -17.60 11.91 10.15
N ALA A 271 -17.15 12.15 8.92
CA ALA A 271 -15.89 11.61 8.40
C ALA A 271 -14.68 12.10 9.21
N LYS A 272 -14.60 13.41 9.53
CA LYS A 272 -13.54 13.97 10.38
C LYS A 272 -13.57 13.40 11.80
N GLN A 273 -14.75 13.22 12.40
CA GLN A 273 -14.86 12.58 13.71
C GLN A 273 -14.40 11.14 13.65
N ARG A 274 -14.77 10.39 12.60
CA ARG A 274 -14.34 9.00 12.42
C ARG A 274 -12.81 8.88 12.29
N VAL A 275 -12.14 9.79 11.56
CA VAL A 275 -10.68 9.86 11.50
C VAL A 275 -10.08 10.07 12.90
N SER A 276 -10.63 10.97 13.70
CA SER A 276 -10.18 11.21 15.09
C SER A 276 -10.29 9.95 15.95
N ASP A 277 -11.41 9.23 15.86
CA ASP A 277 -11.63 7.98 16.60
C ASP A 277 -10.65 6.88 16.17
N LEU A 278 -10.34 6.80 14.86
CA LEU A 278 -9.38 5.85 14.31
C LEU A 278 -7.95 6.17 14.77
N LEU A 279 -7.57 7.43 14.85
CA LEU A 279 -6.27 7.85 15.40
C LEU A 279 -6.15 7.47 16.88
N ALA A 280 -7.18 7.69 17.67
CA ALA A 280 -7.20 7.26 19.07
C ALA A 280 -7.09 5.73 19.23
N ARG A 281 -7.77 4.98 18.35
CA ARG A 281 -7.66 3.51 18.29
C ARG A 281 -6.24 3.07 17.91
N ALA A 282 -5.62 3.71 16.91
CA ALA A 282 -4.25 3.43 16.49
C ALA A 282 -3.24 3.69 17.62
N ASP A 283 -3.38 4.81 18.33
CA ASP A 283 -2.53 5.15 19.47
C ASP A 283 -2.67 4.13 20.61
N LYS A 284 -3.90 3.76 20.96
CA LYS A 284 -4.20 2.72 21.96
C LYS A 284 -3.58 1.39 21.57
N ALA A 285 -3.68 0.97 20.30
CA ALA A 285 -3.10 -0.28 19.82
C ALA A 285 -1.58 -0.30 19.99
N LEU A 286 -0.92 0.85 19.75
CA LEU A 286 0.54 0.97 19.87
C LEU A 286 1.04 1.16 21.32
N SER A 287 0.17 1.25 22.31
CA SER A 287 0.57 1.49 23.72
C SER A 287 1.50 0.41 24.27
N ILE A 288 1.31 -0.86 23.85
CA ILE A 288 2.14 -1.99 24.26
C ILE A 288 3.63 -1.84 23.87
N PHE A 289 3.92 -1.02 22.86
CA PHE A 289 5.29 -0.82 22.35
C PHE A 289 6.00 0.39 22.98
N GLY A 290 5.30 1.17 23.81
CA GLY A 290 5.87 2.40 24.42
C GLY A 290 6.43 3.35 23.36
N ALA A 291 7.63 3.89 23.61
CA ALA A 291 8.30 4.82 22.70
C ALA A 291 8.72 4.21 21.35
N LYS A 292 8.90 2.88 21.28
CA LYS A 292 9.20 2.21 20.00
C LYS A 292 8.07 2.35 18.97
N GLY A 293 6.83 2.64 19.41
CA GLY A 293 5.68 2.87 18.54
C GLY A 293 5.55 4.32 18.05
N ASP A 294 6.39 5.26 18.46
CA ASP A 294 6.19 6.69 18.20
C ASP A 294 6.22 7.05 16.71
N VAL A 295 7.08 6.41 15.92
CA VAL A 295 7.15 6.62 14.47
C VAL A 295 5.87 6.12 13.77
N LEU A 296 5.32 4.99 14.20
CA LEU A 296 4.04 4.50 13.69
C LEU A 296 2.86 5.41 14.10
N ARG A 297 2.90 6.02 15.31
CA ARG A 297 1.93 7.05 15.72
C ARG A 297 2.01 8.28 14.82
N ALA A 298 3.23 8.73 14.49
CA ALA A 298 3.45 9.84 13.58
C ALA A 298 2.95 9.51 12.16
N ALA A 299 3.14 8.27 11.69
CA ALA A 299 2.60 7.80 10.41
C ALA A 299 1.07 7.88 10.35
N ALA A 300 0.38 7.47 11.41
CA ALA A 300 -1.09 7.55 11.47
C ALA A 300 -1.59 8.99 11.39
N ARG A 301 -0.94 9.93 12.12
CA ARG A 301 -1.26 11.36 12.04
C ARG A 301 -0.99 11.93 10.65
N PHE A 302 0.17 11.63 10.06
CA PHE A 302 0.51 12.06 8.72
C PHE A 302 -0.53 11.61 7.68
N VAL A 303 -1.00 10.37 7.77
CA VAL A 303 -2.03 9.84 6.88
C VAL A 303 -3.36 10.58 7.04
N ALA A 304 -3.74 10.91 8.27
CA ALA A 304 -4.98 11.62 8.58
C ALA A 304 -4.94 13.12 8.21
N GLU A 305 -3.77 13.75 8.28
CA GLU A 305 -3.57 15.20 8.12
C GLU A 305 -2.98 15.58 6.74
N ARG A 306 -2.79 14.59 5.86
CA ARG A 306 -2.20 14.84 4.54
C ARG A 306 -3.04 15.82 3.71
N LYS A 307 -2.36 16.68 2.96
CA LYS A 307 -2.95 17.69 2.10
C LYS A 307 -2.76 17.40 0.61
N ASN A 308 -2.02 16.32 0.29
CA ASN A 308 -1.70 15.86 -1.08
C ASN A 308 -1.21 14.41 -1.07
#